data_5b1469289eaa48782285b0eba46dbcd1
#
_entry.id   5b1469289eaa48782285b0eba46dbcd1
#
_cell.length_a   1.000
_cell.length_b   1.000
_cell.length_c   1.000
_cell.angle_alpha   90.00
_cell.angle_beta   90.00
_cell.angle_gamma   90.00
#
_symmetry.space_group_name_H-M   'P 1'
#
loop_
_entity.id
_entity.type
_entity.pdbx_description
1 polymer ?
#
loop_
_entity_poly.entity_id
_entity_poly.type
_entity_poly.pdbx_seq_one_letter_code
_entity_poly.pdbx_strand_id
1 'polypeptide(L)'
;MNENWPEIVEDLSPCLRPGAIKGDYLRDVGYCLRYLGWKKTNGTMVFRDMWHSSGDDSGHPDILLCKKEKDGTCLPVLPVVVELPDSEPSGRLALSMRRLKLDIGLYIGKNIRLYYQTPGYKDEPVCAFVADFQKDDMNGSAICDLHLYENFSPEKMNGFVMDAIHG
;
A
#
# COMPACT_ATOMS: atom_id res chain seq x y z
N MET A 1 4.18 9.02 -18.54
CA MET A 1 3.21 8.93 -17.42
C MET A 1 2.49 7.59 -17.48
N ASN A 2 2.25 6.99 -16.33
CA ASN A 2 1.53 5.72 -16.25
C ASN A 2 0.05 5.90 -16.55
N GLU A 3 -0.49 5.09 -17.45
CA GLU A 3 -1.88 5.22 -17.92
C GLU A 3 -2.91 4.93 -16.81
N ASN A 4 -2.54 4.10 -15.84
CA ASN A 4 -3.47 3.74 -14.76
C ASN A 4 -3.64 4.85 -13.74
N TRP A 5 -2.67 5.75 -13.61
CA TRP A 5 -2.71 6.75 -12.54
C TRP A 5 -3.91 7.69 -12.63
N PRO A 6 -4.21 8.30 -13.80
CA PRO A 6 -5.39 9.16 -13.89
C PRO A 6 -6.70 8.43 -13.59
N GLU A 7 -6.81 7.16 -13.98
CA GLU A 7 -8.00 6.37 -13.68
C GLU A 7 -8.12 6.06 -12.19
N ILE A 8 -7.01 5.76 -11.53
CA ILE A 8 -6.99 5.53 -10.09
C ILE A 8 -7.46 6.79 -9.35
N VAL A 9 -6.96 7.95 -9.74
CA VAL A 9 -7.38 9.22 -9.14
C VAL A 9 -8.90 9.41 -9.30
N GLU A 10 -9.41 9.15 -10.50
CA GLU A 10 -10.83 9.28 -10.77
C GLU A 10 -11.65 8.28 -9.94
N ASP A 11 -11.23 7.03 -9.90
CA ASP A 11 -11.95 5.98 -9.18
C ASP A 11 -11.98 6.21 -7.67
N LEU A 12 -10.92 6.79 -7.12
CA LEU A 12 -10.84 7.05 -5.67
C LEU A 12 -11.48 8.39 -5.28
N SER A 13 -11.73 9.28 -6.23
CA SER A 13 -12.23 10.63 -5.95
C SER A 13 -13.51 10.67 -5.10
N PRO A 14 -14.50 9.76 -5.27
CA PRO A 14 -15.68 9.80 -4.40
C PRO A 14 -15.36 9.59 -2.93
N CYS A 15 -14.33 8.82 -2.62
CA CYS A 15 -13.93 8.52 -1.24
C CYS A 15 -12.98 9.57 -0.64
N LEU A 16 -12.52 10.52 -1.45
CA LEU A 16 -11.70 11.63 -0.98
C LEU A 16 -12.54 12.81 -0.51
N ARG A 17 -13.88 12.71 -0.61
CA ARG A 17 -14.80 13.75 -0.20
C ARG A 17 -15.28 13.53 1.23
N PRO A 18 -15.73 14.59 1.93
CA PRO A 18 -16.34 14.42 3.25
C PRO A 18 -17.52 13.46 3.20
N GLY A 19 -17.70 12.68 4.25
CA GLY A 19 -18.80 11.74 4.36
C GLY A 19 -18.53 10.36 3.76
N ALA A 20 -17.36 10.14 3.20
CA ALA A 20 -17.00 8.82 2.69
C ALA A 20 -16.91 7.79 3.82
N ILE A 21 -17.19 6.53 3.48
CA ILE A 21 -17.16 5.40 4.41
C ILE A 21 -15.89 4.61 4.17
N LYS A 22 -15.20 4.22 5.24
CA LYS A 22 -13.94 3.47 5.13
C LYS A 22 -14.09 2.20 4.30
N GLY A 23 -15.20 1.47 4.45
CA GLY A 23 -15.43 0.25 3.69
C GLY A 23 -15.47 0.49 2.19
N ASP A 24 -16.07 1.60 1.75
CA ASP A 24 -16.11 1.97 0.34
C ASP A 24 -14.70 2.32 -0.16
N TYR A 25 -13.93 3.07 0.63
CA TYR A 25 -12.57 3.42 0.26
C TYR A 25 -11.69 2.19 0.12
N LEU A 26 -11.78 1.29 1.09
CA LEU A 26 -11.02 0.04 1.06
C LEU A 26 -11.37 -0.81 -0.16
N ARG A 27 -12.67 -0.92 -0.48
CA ARG A 27 -13.14 -1.64 -1.67
C ARG A 27 -12.57 -1.03 -2.94
N ASP A 28 -12.63 0.29 -3.07
CA ASP A 28 -12.18 0.98 -4.28
C ASP A 28 -10.65 0.90 -4.44
N VAL A 29 -9.90 0.99 -3.33
CA VAL A 29 -8.46 0.75 -3.36
C VAL A 29 -8.16 -0.67 -3.84
N GLY A 30 -8.92 -1.66 -3.38
CA GLY A 30 -8.77 -3.04 -3.84
C GLY A 30 -8.98 -3.17 -5.36
N TYR A 31 -9.97 -2.48 -5.91
CA TYR A 31 -10.17 -2.47 -7.36
C TYR A 31 -9.00 -1.84 -8.10
N CYS A 32 -8.44 -0.76 -7.57
CA CYS A 32 -7.26 -0.12 -8.16
C CYS A 32 -6.05 -1.07 -8.16
N LEU A 33 -5.84 -1.79 -7.08
CA LEU A 33 -4.75 -2.78 -7.00
C LEU A 33 -4.95 -3.91 -8.00
N ARG A 34 -6.20 -4.27 -8.30
CA ARG A 34 -6.47 -5.26 -9.34
C ARG A 34 -6.04 -4.76 -10.73
N TYR A 35 -6.26 -3.49 -11.03
CA TYR A 35 -5.75 -2.92 -12.29
C TYR A 35 -4.23 -3.06 -12.40
N LEU A 36 -3.54 -3.03 -11.26
CA LEU A 36 -2.09 -3.17 -11.23
C LEU A 36 -1.63 -4.64 -11.21
N GLY A 37 -2.56 -5.58 -11.21
CA GLY A 37 -2.25 -7.01 -11.36
C GLY A 37 -2.31 -7.85 -10.09
N TRP A 38 -2.65 -7.25 -8.95
CA TRP A 38 -2.80 -7.99 -7.70
C TRP A 38 -4.20 -8.60 -7.64
N LYS A 39 -4.32 -9.85 -7.17
CA LYS A 39 -5.60 -10.57 -7.23
C LYS A 39 -5.86 -11.37 -5.96
N LYS A 40 -7.10 -11.31 -5.49
CA LYS A 40 -7.57 -12.15 -4.38
C LYS A 40 -7.55 -13.63 -4.77
N THR A 41 -7.92 -13.94 -6.01
CA THR A 41 -8.13 -15.32 -6.45
C THR A 41 -6.85 -16.14 -6.52
N ASN A 42 -5.69 -15.50 -6.66
CA ASN A 42 -4.40 -16.20 -6.68
C ASN A 42 -3.56 -15.97 -5.43
N GLY A 43 -4.12 -15.32 -4.40
CA GLY A 43 -3.44 -15.11 -3.13
C GLY A 43 -2.44 -13.96 -3.11
N THR A 44 -2.34 -13.17 -4.19
CA THR A 44 -1.40 -12.05 -4.22
C THR A 44 -1.97 -10.79 -3.56
N MET A 45 -3.27 -10.76 -3.29
CA MET A 45 -3.92 -9.68 -2.54
C MET A 45 -4.83 -10.30 -1.48
N VAL A 46 -4.50 -10.10 -0.21
CA VAL A 46 -5.23 -10.69 0.92
C VAL A 46 -5.82 -9.57 1.76
N PHE A 47 -7.13 -9.58 1.93
CA PHE A 47 -7.83 -8.63 2.78
C PHE A 47 -7.85 -9.13 4.22
N ARG A 48 -7.89 -8.20 5.16
CA ARG A 48 -7.81 -8.46 6.59
C ARG A 48 -8.79 -9.52 7.08
N ASP A 49 -10.03 -9.46 6.63
CA ASP A 49 -11.08 -10.39 7.05
C ASP A 49 -10.85 -11.82 6.56
N MET A 50 -9.99 -12.02 5.55
CA MET A 50 -9.70 -13.34 5.00
C MET A 50 -8.68 -14.13 5.83
N TRP A 51 -7.86 -13.46 6.66
CA TRP A 51 -6.80 -14.10 7.41
C TRP A 51 -6.80 -13.75 8.89
N HIS A 52 -7.80 -13.03 9.31
CA HIS A 52 -7.96 -12.66 10.70
C HIS A 52 -8.71 -13.77 11.44
N SER A 53 -8.10 -14.33 12.49
CA SER A 53 -8.66 -15.47 13.20
C SER A 53 -8.93 -15.21 14.69
N SER A 54 -8.51 -14.09 15.24
CA SER A 54 -8.69 -13.77 16.64
C SER A 54 -9.03 -12.31 16.83
N GLY A 55 -9.50 -11.92 17.99
CA GLY A 55 -9.92 -10.56 18.26
C GLY A 55 -8.83 -9.51 18.30
N ASP A 56 -7.56 -9.89 18.13
CA ASP A 56 -6.46 -8.94 18.15
C ASP A 56 -6.22 -8.38 16.74
N ASP A 57 -6.69 -7.16 16.50
CA ASP A 57 -6.55 -6.47 15.24
C ASP A 57 -5.26 -5.68 15.10
N SER A 58 -4.51 -5.51 16.19
CA SER A 58 -3.29 -4.72 16.17
C SER A 58 -2.22 -5.40 15.31
N GLY A 59 -1.59 -4.65 14.42
CA GLY A 59 -0.54 -5.16 13.58
C GLY A 59 -1.00 -5.91 12.34
N HIS A 60 -2.31 -5.90 12.01
CA HIS A 60 -2.82 -6.42 10.73
C HIS A 60 -3.09 -5.27 9.78
N PRO A 61 -2.55 -5.31 8.55
CA PRO A 61 -2.89 -4.31 7.55
C PRO A 61 -4.30 -4.54 7.01
N ASP A 62 -4.86 -3.55 6.35
CA ASP A 62 -6.15 -3.72 5.66
C ASP A 62 -6.01 -4.66 4.47
N ILE A 63 -4.90 -4.54 3.75
CA ILE A 63 -4.57 -5.40 2.60
C ILE A 63 -3.11 -5.83 2.75
N LEU A 64 -2.84 -7.08 2.47
CA LEU A 64 -1.48 -7.61 2.38
C LEU A 64 -1.22 -8.02 0.95
N LEU A 65 -0.20 -7.42 0.33
CA LEU A 65 0.22 -7.79 -1.01
C LEU A 65 1.31 -8.85 -0.91
N CYS A 66 1.20 -9.88 -1.73
CA CYS A 66 2.09 -11.02 -1.73
C CYS A 66 2.59 -11.32 -3.14
N LYS A 67 3.85 -11.73 -3.28
CA LYS A 67 4.40 -12.15 -4.57
C LYS A 67 4.46 -13.68 -4.62
N LYS A 68 4.05 -14.22 -5.75
CA LYS A 68 4.04 -15.66 -5.96
C LYS A 68 5.44 -16.14 -6.32
N GLU A 69 5.91 -17.14 -5.59
CA GLU A 69 7.18 -17.79 -5.84
C GLU A 69 7.03 -18.90 -6.90
N LYS A 70 8.18 -19.41 -7.38
CA LYS A 70 8.18 -20.46 -8.40
C LYS A 70 7.49 -21.75 -7.95
N ASP A 71 7.53 -22.04 -6.65
CA ASP A 71 6.88 -23.23 -6.07
C ASP A 71 5.38 -23.02 -5.80
N GLY A 72 4.83 -21.86 -6.13
CA GLY A 72 3.41 -21.56 -5.94
C GLY A 72 3.08 -20.90 -4.61
N THR A 73 4.02 -20.82 -3.66
CA THR A 73 3.78 -20.10 -2.41
C THR A 73 3.73 -18.59 -2.64
N CYS A 74 2.93 -17.89 -1.84
CA CYS A 74 2.87 -16.43 -1.88
C CYS A 74 3.59 -15.87 -0.66
N LEU A 75 4.60 -15.02 -0.90
CA LEU A 75 5.34 -14.36 0.16
C LEU A 75 4.80 -12.94 0.39
N PRO A 76 4.50 -12.57 1.64
CA PRO A 76 4.14 -11.19 1.95
C PRO A 76 5.26 -10.23 1.55
N VAL A 77 4.90 -9.16 0.83
CA VAL A 77 5.89 -8.19 0.36
C VAL A 77 5.54 -6.76 0.72
N LEU A 78 4.25 -6.43 0.94
CA LEU A 78 3.86 -5.06 1.22
C LEU A 78 2.56 -4.99 2.02
N PRO A 79 2.58 -4.48 3.25
CA PRO A 79 1.35 -4.18 3.97
C PRO A 79 0.77 -2.86 3.47
N VAL A 80 -0.55 -2.80 3.32
CA VAL A 80 -1.29 -1.61 2.90
C VAL A 80 -2.31 -1.27 3.97
N VAL A 81 -2.27 -0.04 4.44
CA VAL A 81 -3.25 0.50 5.39
C VAL A 81 -4.03 1.61 4.68
N VAL A 82 -5.36 1.53 4.74
CA VAL A 82 -6.27 2.50 4.13
C VAL A 82 -7.04 3.20 5.25
N GLU A 83 -6.98 4.53 5.27
CA GLU A 83 -7.71 5.35 6.25
C GLU A 83 -8.39 6.50 5.54
N LEU A 84 -9.53 6.95 6.08
CA LEU A 84 -10.26 8.05 5.48
C LEU A 84 -9.39 9.32 5.44
N PRO A 85 -9.55 10.16 4.38
CA PRO A 85 -8.68 11.33 4.20
C PRO A 85 -8.69 12.34 5.34
N ASP A 86 -9.80 12.44 6.07
CA ASP A 86 -9.95 13.35 7.21
C ASP A 86 -9.51 12.76 8.54
N SER A 87 -9.05 11.50 8.54
CA SER A 87 -8.54 10.84 9.75
C SER A 87 -7.06 11.14 9.93
N GLU A 88 -6.63 11.22 11.19
CA GLU A 88 -5.21 11.24 11.51
C GLU A 88 -4.62 9.84 11.35
N PRO A 89 -3.36 9.72 10.90
CA PRO A 89 -2.73 8.40 10.80
C PRO A 89 -2.71 7.69 12.16
N SER A 90 -3.17 6.45 12.17
CA SER A 90 -3.38 5.68 13.40
C SER A 90 -2.15 4.95 13.92
N GLY A 91 -1.07 4.89 13.15
CA GLY A 91 0.10 4.09 13.49
C GLY A 91 -0.02 2.61 13.17
N ARG A 92 -1.15 2.18 12.59
CA ARG A 92 -1.37 0.76 12.26
C ARG A 92 -0.36 0.24 11.25
N LEU A 93 0.08 1.08 10.31
CA LEU A 93 1.06 0.66 9.32
C LEU A 93 2.40 0.30 9.98
N ALA A 94 2.87 1.11 10.92
CA ALA A 94 4.11 0.83 11.64
C ALA A 94 4.02 -0.51 12.39
N LEU A 95 2.90 -0.76 13.05
CA LEU A 95 2.68 -2.03 13.74
C LEU A 95 2.67 -3.21 12.77
N SER A 96 2.01 -3.04 11.62
CA SER A 96 1.96 -4.07 10.58
C SER A 96 3.34 -4.40 10.03
N MET A 97 4.14 -3.37 9.77
CA MET A 97 5.49 -3.55 9.26
C MET A 97 6.36 -4.33 10.25
N ARG A 98 6.28 -3.96 11.53
CA ARG A 98 7.04 -4.65 12.59
C ARG A 98 6.61 -6.10 12.74
N ARG A 99 5.31 -6.33 12.80
CA ARG A 99 4.78 -7.68 12.98
C ARG A 99 5.14 -8.60 11.82
N LEU A 100 5.06 -8.10 10.61
CA LEU A 100 5.36 -8.87 9.39
C LEU A 100 6.84 -8.86 9.03
N LYS A 101 7.65 -8.06 9.74
CA LYS A 101 9.09 -7.88 9.45
C LYS A 101 9.33 -7.41 8.02
N LEU A 102 8.51 -6.47 7.58
CA LEU A 102 8.63 -5.83 6.27
C LEU A 102 9.11 -4.40 6.46
N ASP A 103 10.11 -4.02 5.68
CA ASP A 103 10.78 -2.73 5.83
C ASP A 103 10.05 -1.59 5.13
N ILE A 104 9.11 -1.91 4.25
CA ILE A 104 8.38 -0.93 3.45
C ILE A 104 6.89 -1.17 3.63
N GLY A 105 6.13 -0.08 3.77
CA GLY A 105 4.68 -0.13 3.89
C GLY A 105 4.02 0.96 3.08
N LEU A 106 2.79 0.72 2.64
CA LEU A 106 2.00 1.65 1.83
C LEU A 106 0.81 2.15 2.64
N TYR A 107 0.72 3.46 2.75
CA TYR A 107 -0.39 4.14 3.41
C TYR A 107 -1.22 4.89 2.36
N ILE A 108 -2.52 4.68 2.38
CA ILE A 108 -3.46 5.36 1.48
C ILE A 108 -4.50 6.08 2.34
N GLY A 109 -4.44 7.40 2.34
CA GLY A 109 -5.36 8.25 3.07
C GLY A 109 -5.73 9.46 2.21
N LYS A 110 -5.44 10.68 2.68
CA LYS A 110 -5.62 11.88 1.85
C LYS A 110 -4.62 11.95 0.70
N ASN A 111 -3.54 11.19 0.81
CA ASN A 111 -2.55 10.98 -0.24
C ASN A 111 -1.99 9.56 -0.08
N ILE A 112 -1.10 9.19 -0.99
CA ILE A 112 -0.40 7.90 -0.92
C ILE A 112 0.98 8.16 -0.35
N ARG A 113 1.40 7.36 0.64
CA ARG A 113 2.71 7.48 1.26
C ARG A 113 3.40 6.13 1.31
N LEU A 114 4.67 6.10 0.93
CA LEU A 114 5.54 4.97 1.18
C LEU A 114 6.36 5.24 2.43
N TYR A 115 6.30 4.32 3.37
CA TYR A 115 7.09 4.38 4.61
C TYR A 115 8.22 3.37 4.58
N TYR A 116 9.34 3.75 5.16
CA TYR A 116 10.51 2.90 5.29
C TYR A 116 10.89 2.76 6.76
N GLN A 117 11.11 1.51 7.19
CA GLN A 117 11.57 1.18 8.53
C GLN A 117 13.05 0.83 8.46
N THR A 118 13.88 1.57 9.21
CA THR A 118 15.30 1.23 9.30
C THR A 118 15.49 -0.13 9.96
N PRO A 119 16.54 -0.89 9.57
CA PRO A 119 16.80 -2.19 10.18
C PRO A 119 16.93 -2.10 11.70
N GLY A 120 16.43 -3.12 12.40
CA GLY A 120 16.41 -3.16 13.86
C GLY A 120 15.14 -2.65 14.50
N TYR A 121 14.28 -1.95 13.78
CA TYR A 121 12.96 -1.48 14.22
C TYR A 121 13.01 -0.64 15.50
N LYS A 122 14.08 0.11 15.70
CA LYS A 122 14.25 0.96 16.90
C LYS A 122 13.52 2.28 16.79
N ASP A 123 13.49 2.83 15.58
CA ASP A 123 12.87 4.14 15.32
C ASP A 123 11.53 3.96 14.62
N GLU A 124 10.71 5.00 14.63
CA GLU A 124 9.47 4.99 13.85
C GLU A 124 9.80 4.99 12.35
N PRO A 125 8.96 4.35 11.51
CA PRO A 125 9.15 4.42 10.07
C PRO A 125 9.11 5.86 9.58
N VAL A 126 9.93 6.16 8.57
CA VAL A 126 9.95 7.48 7.95
C VAL A 126 9.14 7.47 6.66
N CYS A 127 8.45 8.58 6.39
CA CYS A 127 7.76 8.74 5.11
C CYS A 127 8.80 9.06 4.04
N ALA A 128 9.04 8.11 3.15
CA ALA A 128 10.07 8.24 2.13
C ALA A 128 9.56 8.91 0.87
N PHE A 129 8.26 8.81 0.57
CA PHE A 129 7.71 9.27 -0.69
C PHE A 129 6.22 9.55 -0.55
N VAL A 130 5.74 10.62 -1.19
CA VAL A 130 4.34 11.02 -1.17
C VAL A 130 3.84 11.27 -2.58
N ALA A 131 2.65 10.75 -2.89
CA ALA A 131 1.94 11.07 -4.13
C ALA A 131 0.59 11.68 -3.77
N ASP A 132 0.26 12.80 -4.41
CA ASP A 132 -1.05 13.44 -4.24
C ASP A 132 -2.04 12.93 -5.27
N PHE A 133 -3.32 12.92 -4.92
CA PHE A 133 -4.38 12.45 -5.82
C PHE A 133 -4.74 13.51 -6.87
N GLN A 134 -3.80 13.77 -7.75
CA GLN A 134 -3.98 14.65 -8.91
C GLN A 134 -3.53 13.88 -10.15
N LYS A 135 -4.33 13.97 -11.22
CA LYS A 135 -4.10 13.17 -12.43
C LYS A 135 -2.74 13.42 -13.07
N ASP A 136 -2.19 14.62 -12.92
CA ASP A 136 -0.90 15.01 -13.47
C ASP A 136 0.27 14.87 -12.49
N ASP A 137 0.04 14.28 -11.32
CA ASP A 137 1.10 14.08 -10.35
C ASP A 137 2.08 13.00 -10.82
N MET A 138 3.29 13.41 -11.12
CA MET A 138 4.33 12.48 -11.56
C MET A 138 4.73 11.48 -10.50
N ASN A 139 4.60 11.85 -9.22
CA ASN A 139 4.84 10.91 -8.13
C ASN A 139 3.81 9.79 -8.12
N GLY A 140 2.55 10.11 -8.41
CA GLY A 140 1.50 9.10 -8.54
C GLY A 140 1.77 8.15 -9.69
N SER A 141 2.18 8.68 -10.82
CA SER A 141 2.58 7.87 -11.96
C SER A 141 3.73 6.92 -11.61
N ALA A 142 4.74 7.42 -10.91
CA ALA A 142 5.89 6.60 -10.48
C ALA A 142 5.46 5.50 -9.51
N ILE A 143 4.55 5.81 -8.58
CA ILE A 143 4.02 4.80 -7.65
C ILE A 143 3.27 3.72 -8.41
N CYS A 144 2.48 4.08 -9.42
CA CYS A 144 1.77 3.08 -10.23
C CYS A 144 2.74 2.15 -10.95
N ASP A 145 3.79 2.69 -11.58
CA ASP A 145 4.78 1.86 -12.26
C ASP A 145 5.47 0.90 -11.29
N LEU A 146 5.81 1.40 -10.11
CA LEU A 146 6.51 0.64 -9.08
C LEU A 146 5.64 -0.50 -8.54
N HIS A 147 4.32 -0.30 -8.48
CA HIS A 147 3.38 -1.26 -7.89
C HIS A 147 2.70 -2.16 -8.91
N LEU A 148 3.06 -2.09 -10.20
CA LEU A 148 2.60 -3.09 -11.14
C LEU A 148 3.11 -4.46 -10.70
N TYR A 149 2.20 -5.44 -10.58
CA TYR A 149 2.56 -6.78 -10.07
C TYR A 149 3.75 -7.36 -10.82
N GLU A 150 3.74 -7.26 -12.14
CA GLU A 150 4.80 -7.83 -12.99
C GLU A 150 6.16 -7.15 -12.79
N ASN A 151 6.17 -5.88 -12.38
CA ASN A 151 7.40 -5.11 -12.16
C ASN A 151 7.85 -5.11 -10.71
N PHE A 152 6.96 -5.46 -9.79
CA PHE A 152 7.24 -5.35 -8.36
C PHE A 152 8.31 -6.35 -7.92
N SER A 153 9.30 -5.86 -7.20
CA SER A 153 10.23 -6.70 -6.45
C SER A 153 10.67 -5.96 -5.19
N PRO A 154 10.97 -6.70 -4.10
CA PRO A 154 11.50 -6.05 -2.90
C PRO A 154 12.76 -5.24 -3.17
N GLU A 155 13.63 -5.70 -4.06
CA GLU A 155 14.87 -5.01 -4.41
C GLU A 155 14.59 -3.68 -5.10
N LYS A 156 13.65 -3.64 -6.04
CA LYS A 156 13.29 -2.39 -6.71
C LYS A 156 12.64 -1.40 -5.75
N MET A 157 11.77 -1.90 -4.87
CA MET A 157 11.13 -1.07 -3.85
C MET A 157 12.17 -0.46 -2.91
N ASN A 158 13.10 -1.27 -2.46
CA ASN A 158 14.16 -0.81 -1.58
C ASN A 158 15.04 0.24 -2.27
N GLY A 159 15.43 0.00 -3.51
CA GLY A 159 16.20 0.96 -4.29
C GLY A 159 15.48 2.27 -4.48
N PHE A 160 14.20 2.22 -4.82
CA PHE A 160 13.38 3.42 -5.00
C PHE A 160 13.31 4.23 -3.69
N VAL A 161 13.05 3.56 -2.57
CA VAL A 161 12.92 4.21 -1.28
C VAL A 161 14.25 4.81 -0.83
N MET A 162 15.36 4.10 -1.03
CA MET A 162 16.68 4.62 -0.69
C MET A 162 17.01 5.87 -1.50
N ASP A 163 16.71 5.86 -2.79
CA ASP A 163 16.93 7.03 -3.65
C ASP A 163 16.07 8.20 -3.19
N ALA A 164 14.83 7.96 -2.79
CA ALA A 164 13.92 9.01 -2.32
C ALA A 164 14.42 9.63 -1.01
N ILE A 165 14.96 8.82 -0.10
CA ILE A 165 15.46 9.30 1.20
C ILE A 165 16.78 10.06 1.04
N HIS A 166 17.67 9.61 0.17
CA HIS A 166 19.02 10.17 0.01
C HIS A 166 19.13 11.15 -1.16
N GLY A 167 18.13 11.20 -2.01
CA GLY A 167 18.06 12.15 -3.11
C GLY A 167 17.57 13.56 -2.70
#